data_36e74fec5130900a249e88fbfe2f4720
#
_entry.id   36e74fec5130900a249e88fbfe2f4720
#
_cell.length_a   1.000
_cell.length_b   1.000
_cell.length_c   1.000
_cell.angle_alpha   90.00
_cell.angle_beta   90.00
_cell.angle_gamma   90.00
#
_symmetry.space_group_name_H-M   'P 1'
#
loop_
_entity.id
_entity.type
_entity.pdbx_description
1 polymer ?
#
loop_
_entity_poly.entity_id
_entity_poly.type
_entity_poly.pdbx_seq_one_letter_code
_entity_poly.pdbx_strand_id
1 'polypeptide(L)'
;MLRKSYYLTLGISPNESEEGIRQAFRDIVRRYHPDRVGSERAHFFQEIVEAYHVLADPERRRDYDQGLYEDYLKLVTLHYIAPEQP
;
A
#
# COMPACT_ATOMS: atom_id res chain seq x y z
N MET A 1 14.76 -1.11 -5.73
CA MET A 1 13.84 -1.81 -4.85
C MET A 1 12.43 -1.25 -5.00
N LEU A 2 11.45 -2.13 -5.08
CA LEU A 2 10.07 -1.69 -5.26
C LEU A 2 9.46 -1.19 -3.96
N ARG A 3 8.49 -0.28 -4.08
CA ARG A 3 7.78 0.22 -2.92
C ARG A 3 6.86 -0.85 -2.36
N LYS A 4 6.63 -0.77 -1.04
CA LYS A 4 5.64 -1.62 -0.39
C LYS A 4 4.25 -1.27 -0.94
N SER A 5 3.42 -2.29 -1.17
CA SER A 5 2.07 -2.04 -1.64
C SER A 5 1.13 -1.79 -0.48
N TYR A 6 0.74 -0.55 -0.29
CA TYR A 6 -0.22 -0.19 0.75
C TYR A 6 -1.61 -0.75 0.45
N TYR A 7 -1.93 -0.94 -0.83
CA TYR A 7 -3.21 -1.54 -1.18
C TYR A 7 -3.28 -2.99 -0.70
N LEU A 8 -2.18 -3.74 -0.90
CA LEU A 8 -2.13 -5.10 -0.40
C LEU A 8 -2.17 -5.14 1.13
N THR A 9 -1.51 -4.18 1.76
CA THR A 9 -1.51 -4.11 3.22
C THR A 9 -2.93 -3.98 3.76
N LEU A 10 -3.76 -3.18 3.11
CA LEU A 10 -5.16 -3.01 3.53
C LEU A 10 -6.08 -4.05 2.91
N GLY A 11 -5.58 -4.90 2.01
CA GLY A 11 -6.38 -5.93 1.37
C GLY A 11 -7.43 -5.38 0.41
N ILE A 12 -7.10 -4.30 -0.29
CA ILE A 12 -8.04 -3.64 -1.19
C ILE A 12 -7.44 -3.49 -2.58
N SER A 13 -8.32 -3.17 -3.54
CA SER A 13 -7.92 -2.89 -4.91
C SER A 13 -7.32 -1.50 -5.03
N PRO A 14 -6.35 -1.29 -5.95
CA PRO A 14 -5.86 0.06 -6.23
C PRO A 14 -6.94 1.02 -6.75
N ASN A 15 -8.07 0.48 -7.18
CA ASN A 15 -9.19 1.30 -7.66
C ASN A 15 -10.21 1.61 -6.57
N GLU A 16 -9.92 1.23 -5.32
CA GLU A 16 -10.88 1.40 -4.24
C GLU A 16 -11.20 2.86 -4.00
N SER A 17 -12.46 3.14 -3.66
CA SER A 17 -12.92 4.49 -3.35
C SER A 17 -12.38 4.94 -2.00
N GLU A 18 -12.44 6.26 -1.75
CA GLU A 18 -12.03 6.79 -0.45
C GLU A 18 -12.84 6.17 0.68
N GLU A 19 -14.13 6.01 0.46
CA GLU A 19 -14.99 5.40 1.49
C GLU A 19 -14.60 3.94 1.72
N GLY A 20 -14.29 3.20 0.64
CA GLY A 20 -13.86 1.82 0.77
C GLY A 20 -12.55 1.68 1.53
N ILE A 21 -11.64 2.64 1.34
CA ILE A 21 -10.39 2.66 2.08
C ILE A 21 -10.65 2.84 3.57
N ARG A 22 -11.52 3.79 3.92
CA ARG A 22 -11.88 4.00 5.32
C ARG A 22 -12.54 2.79 5.94
N GLN A 23 -13.42 2.15 5.18
CA GLN A 23 -14.13 0.96 5.69
C GLN A 23 -13.15 -0.18 5.91
N ALA A 24 -12.23 -0.40 4.97
CA ALA A 24 -11.23 -1.45 5.12
C ALA A 24 -10.39 -1.23 6.38
N PHE A 25 -9.97 0.01 6.62
CA PHE A 25 -9.18 0.32 7.81
C PHE A 25 -9.98 0.06 9.09
N ARG A 26 -11.24 0.51 9.13
CA ARG A 26 -12.09 0.27 10.30
C ARG A 26 -12.25 -1.21 10.59
N ASP A 27 -12.43 -2.01 9.54
CA ASP A 27 -12.59 -3.45 9.72
C ASP A 27 -11.34 -4.09 10.30
N ILE A 28 -10.17 -3.66 9.82
CA ILE A 28 -8.91 -4.18 10.33
C ILE A 28 -8.70 -3.77 11.79
N VAL A 29 -8.95 -2.51 12.11
CA VAL A 29 -8.80 -2.04 13.49
C VAL A 29 -9.70 -2.83 14.43
N ARG A 30 -10.92 -3.11 13.99
CA ARG A 30 -11.87 -3.85 14.80
C ARG A 30 -11.36 -5.26 15.10
N ARG A 31 -10.71 -5.90 14.13
CA ARG A 31 -10.23 -7.27 14.29
C ARG A 31 -8.88 -7.36 15.01
N TYR A 32 -7.99 -6.42 14.73
CA TYR A 32 -6.59 -6.53 15.12
C TYR A 32 -6.10 -5.39 15.98
N HIS A 33 -6.99 -4.75 16.73
CA HIS A 33 -6.58 -3.67 17.62
C HIS A 33 -5.51 -4.19 18.59
N PRO A 34 -4.45 -3.39 18.88
CA PRO A 34 -3.36 -3.85 19.75
C PRO A 34 -3.80 -4.35 21.12
N ASP A 35 -4.87 -3.79 21.65
CA ASP A 35 -5.40 -4.22 22.95
C ASP A 35 -5.92 -5.65 22.91
N ARG A 36 -6.22 -6.17 21.73
CA ARG A 36 -6.77 -7.50 21.56
C ARG A 36 -5.74 -8.55 21.19
N VAL A 37 -4.74 -8.17 20.38
CA VAL A 37 -3.83 -9.14 19.80
C VAL A 37 -2.45 -9.16 20.43
N GLY A 38 -2.20 -8.25 21.36
CA GLY A 38 -0.93 -8.23 22.05
C GLY A 38 0.19 -7.54 21.30
N SER A 39 1.33 -7.40 21.97
CA SER A 39 2.44 -6.59 21.44
C SER A 39 3.12 -7.20 20.24
N GLU A 40 3.05 -8.52 20.06
CA GLU A 40 3.71 -9.16 18.93
C GLU A 40 3.08 -8.80 17.60
N ARG A 41 1.86 -8.29 17.61
CA ARG A 41 1.18 -7.82 16.42
C ARG A 41 1.22 -6.31 16.26
N ALA A 42 1.91 -5.62 17.15
CA ALA A 42 1.98 -4.16 17.08
C ALA A 42 2.63 -3.69 15.80
N HIS A 43 3.66 -4.40 15.34
CA HIS A 43 4.34 -4.04 14.11
C HIS A 43 3.40 -4.12 12.91
N PHE A 44 2.62 -5.17 12.84
CA PHE A 44 1.63 -5.32 11.78
C PHE A 44 0.63 -4.17 11.80
N PHE A 45 0.16 -3.81 13.00
CA PHE A 45 -0.79 -2.72 13.14
C PHE A 45 -0.18 -1.38 12.68
N GLN A 46 1.11 -1.17 12.97
CA GLN A 46 1.79 0.04 12.50
C GLN A 46 1.81 0.12 10.98
N GLU A 47 2.02 -1.01 10.31
CA GLU A 47 1.99 -1.02 8.85
C GLU A 47 0.60 -0.68 8.32
N ILE A 48 -0.44 -1.17 8.98
CA ILE A 48 -1.83 -0.84 8.60
C ILE A 48 -2.07 0.65 8.73
N VAL A 49 -1.64 1.25 9.83
CA VAL A 49 -1.83 2.69 10.05
C VAL A 49 -1.07 3.51 9.01
N GLU A 50 0.14 3.10 8.70
CA GLU A 50 0.93 3.79 7.68
C GLU A 50 0.23 3.74 6.32
N ALA A 51 -0.26 2.57 5.92
CA ALA A 51 -0.96 2.43 4.65
C ALA A 51 -2.19 3.32 4.59
N TYR A 52 -2.97 3.31 5.67
CA TYR A 52 -4.16 4.15 5.72
C TYR A 52 -3.81 5.63 5.67
N HIS A 53 -2.76 6.03 6.39
CA HIS A 53 -2.34 7.42 6.43
C HIS A 53 -2.02 7.96 5.03
N VAL A 54 -1.43 7.12 4.20
CA VAL A 54 -1.10 7.51 2.83
C VAL A 54 -2.33 7.45 1.92
N LEU A 55 -3.08 6.36 1.97
CA LEU A 55 -4.16 6.14 1.01
C LEU A 55 -5.42 6.94 1.31
N ALA A 56 -5.62 7.37 2.56
CA ALA A 56 -6.81 8.13 2.92
C ALA A 56 -6.74 9.59 2.50
N ASP A 57 -5.55 10.10 2.22
CA ASP A 57 -5.37 11.48 1.78
C ASP A 57 -5.22 11.50 0.27
N PRO A 58 -6.12 12.18 -0.47
CA PRO A 58 -6.06 12.18 -1.93
C PRO A 58 -4.72 12.61 -2.50
N GLU A 59 -4.07 13.60 -1.88
CA GLU A 59 -2.76 14.06 -2.36
C GLU A 59 -1.68 13.01 -2.13
N ARG A 60 -1.61 12.47 -0.93
CA ARG A 60 -0.62 11.44 -0.62
C ARG A 60 -0.85 10.20 -1.46
N ARG A 61 -2.11 9.84 -1.66
CA ARG A 61 -2.43 8.69 -2.48
C ARG A 61 -1.96 8.90 -3.90
N ARG A 62 -2.20 10.08 -4.46
CA ARG A 62 -1.76 10.37 -5.82
C ARG A 62 -0.25 10.28 -5.95
N ASP A 63 0.48 10.85 -5.00
CA ASP A 63 1.93 10.79 -5.04
C ASP A 63 2.44 9.36 -4.91
N TYR A 64 1.81 8.58 -4.06
CA TYR A 64 2.16 7.18 -3.90
C TYR A 64 1.90 6.40 -5.18
N ASP A 65 0.73 6.60 -5.79
CA ASP A 65 0.38 5.91 -7.04
C ASP A 65 1.36 6.26 -8.15
N GLN A 66 1.79 7.51 -8.21
CA GLN A 66 2.78 7.94 -9.19
C GLN A 66 4.08 7.17 -9.01
N GLY A 67 4.52 7.00 -7.77
CA GLY A 67 5.73 6.26 -7.47
C GLY A 67 5.62 4.79 -7.86
N LEU A 68 4.46 4.17 -7.65
CA LEU A 68 4.24 2.80 -8.07
C LEU A 68 4.35 2.66 -9.59
N TYR A 69 3.79 3.60 -10.31
CA TYR A 69 3.85 3.57 -11.77
C TYR A 69 5.30 3.71 -12.25
N GLU A 70 6.06 4.58 -11.62
CA GLU A 70 7.46 4.75 -11.97
C GLU A 70 8.27 3.48 -11.69
N ASP A 71 7.99 2.83 -10.57
CA ASP A 71 8.64 1.56 -10.25
C ASP A 71 8.32 0.50 -11.30
N TYR A 72 7.06 0.45 -11.73
CA TYR A 72 6.64 -0.48 -12.76
C TYR A 72 7.39 -0.22 -14.07
N LEU A 73 7.51 1.04 -14.45
CA LEU A 73 8.23 1.39 -15.68
C LEU A 73 9.69 0.96 -15.63
N LYS A 74 10.32 1.11 -14.47
CA LYS A 74 11.71 0.65 -14.31
C LYS A 74 11.83 -0.85 -14.52
N LEU A 75 10.89 -1.62 -13.98
CA LEU A 75 10.90 -3.06 -14.17
C LEU A 75 10.76 -3.44 -15.63
N VAL A 76 9.82 -2.83 -16.31
CA VAL A 76 9.58 -3.12 -17.73
C VAL A 76 10.82 -2.79 -18.54
N THR A 77 11.43 -1.65 -18.28
CA THR A 77 12.63 -1.24 -18.99
C THR A 77 13.76 -2.24 -18.79
N LEU A 78 13.99 -2.66 -17.55
CA LEU A 78 15.06 -3.61 -17.28
C LEU A 78 14.85 -4.96 -17.96
N HIS A 79 13.60 -5.43 -18.03
CA HIS A 79 13.31 -6.75 -18.55
C HIS A 79 13.17 -6.80 -20.07
N TYR A 80 12.74 -5.71 -20.70
CA TYR A 80 12.42 -5.73 -22.11
C TYR A 80 13.38 -4.94 -22.99
N ILE A 81 13.99 -3.91 -22.45
CA ILE A 81 14.83 -3.02 -23.26
C ILE A 81 16.30 -3.35 -23.14
N ALA A 82 16.77 -3.56 -21.91
CA ALA A 82 18.17 -3.79 -21.68
C ALA A 82 18.75 -4.98 -22.45
N PRO A 83 18.06 -6.13 -22.55
CA PRO A 83 18.62 -7.28 -23.26
C PRO A 83 18.80 -7.07 -24.74
N GLU A 84 18.18 -6.08 -25.31
CA GLU A 84 18.22 -5.84 -26.74
C GLU A 84 19.39 -4.96 -27.17
N GLN A 85 20.18 -4.53 -26.24
CA GLN A 85 21.30 -3.68 -26.57
C GLN A 85 22.38 -4.49 -27.28
N PRO A 86 22.81 -4.05 -28.43
CA PRO A 86 23.86 -4.73 -29.18
C PRO A 86 25.21 -4.65 -28.48
#